data_bc49930ee1085f52103eb8eb2eda48fb
#
_entry.id   bc49930ee1085f52103eb8eb2eda48fb
#
_cell.length_a   1.000
_cell.length_b   1.000
_cell.length_c   1.000
_cell.angle_alpha   90.00
_cell.angle_beta   90.00
_cell.angle_gamma   90.00
#
_symmetry.space_group_name_H-M   'P 1'
#
loop_
_entity.id
_entity.type
_entity.pdbx_description
1 polymer ?
#
loop_
_entity_poly.entity_id
_entity_poly.type
_entity_poly.pdbx_seq_one_letter_code
_entity_poly.pdbx_strand_id
1 'polypeptide(L)'
;TTIKLSSDLLMNQEYSLQLSLETNKGTAYYYTRVVSRSNVNAAQYVKFVASFYEKCLDKASAEDLTAYLESDTSSTSTNYTDININSTFAQISWGNLNPQIYRKGIPVVKDINETTASLSVEYQIAALDEDGNQEIYDVTEFYRMRYTETRIMLLDFKRSVSQVFEESSISISDKGLLLGVRDKNVEYMMNENAGVLAFVQEGDLWSYSPDDGKFSRIFSFRKETDGDFRDSRYQHNIKIIRVEDNGDVDFVLYGYMNRGVREGYCGVCVYHYSNDQNV
;
A
#
# COMPACT_ATOMS: atom_id res chain seq x y z
N THR A 1 -0.03 16.61 16.93
CA THR A 1 0.88 16.71 18.09
C THR A 1 2.24 17.17 17.60
N THR A 2 2.84 18.16 18.27
CA THR A 2 4.19 18.66 17.98
C THR A 2 5.14 18.12 19.03
N ILE A 3 6.23 17.52 18.61
CA ILE A 3 7.30 17.03 19.49
C ILE A 3 8.52 17.91 19.30
N LYS A 4 8.98 18.53 20.40
CA LYS A 4 10.21 19.33 20.39
C LYS A 4 11.39 18.43 20.66
N LEU A 5 12.38 18.45 19.76
CA LEU A 5 13.65 17.73 19.98
C LEU A 5 14.48 18.45 21.03
N SER A 6 15.12 17.69 21.91
CA SER A 6 15.92 18.21 23.03
C SER A 6 17.34 18.61 22.63
N SER A 7 17.78 18.26 21.43
CA SER A 7 19.15 18.51 20.96
C SER A 7 19.13 19.28 19.65
N ASP A 8 20.14 20.13 19.44
CA ASP A 8 20.35 20.79 18.17
C ASP A 8 20.83 19.75 17.14
N LEU A 9 20.20 19.75 15.97
CA LEU A 9 20.59 18.91 14.86
C LEU A 9 21.67 19.61 14.04
N LEU A 10 22.76 18.89 13.79
CA LEU A 10 23.80 19.40 12.89
C LEU A 10 23.27 19.40 11.45
N MET A 11 23.63 20.44 10.71
CA MET A 11 23.24 20.62 9.32
C MET A 11 23.77 19.47 8.44
N ASN A 12 22.93 18.96 7.55
CA ASN A 12 23.23 17.88 6.61
C ASN A 12 23.59 16.53 7.25
N GLN A 13 23.30 16.36 8.53
CA GLN A 13 23.47 15.09 9.23
C GLN A 13 22.12 14.39 9.41
N GLU A 14 22.11 13.08 9.18
CA GLU A 14 20.95 12.22 9.39
C GLU A 14 21.00 11.60 10.79
N TYR A 15 19.86 11.60 11.47
CA TYR A 15 19.68 11.03 12.81
C TYR A 15 18.57 10.00 12.79
N SER A 16 18.77 8.92 13.50
CA SER A 16 17.70 7.98 13.82
C SER A 16 16.87 8.52 14.99
N LEU A 17 15.55 8.57 14.81
CA LEU A 17 14.60 8.96 15.85
C LEU A 17 13.82 7.71 16.26
N GLN A 18 13.93 7.33 17.54
CA GLN A 18 13.10 6.31 18.16
C GLN A 18 11.99 6.98 18.95
N LEU A 19 10.75 6.60 18.69
CA LEU A 19 9.58 6.99 19.45
C LEU A 19 9.16 5.80 20.32
N SER A 20 9.15 5.98 21.64
CA SER A 20 8.67 4.98 22.59
C SER A 20 7.29 5.40 23.08
N LEU A 21 6.30 4.58 22.80
CA LEU A 21 4.93 4.79 23.23
C LEU A 21 4.59 3.83 24.37
N GLU A 22 4.44 4.38 25.57
CA GLU A 22 4.04 3.58 26.73
C GLU A 22 2.51 3.40 26.74
N THR A 23 2.08 2.16 26.86
CA THR A 23 0.67 1.77 26.91
C THR A 23 0.43 0.86 28.12
N ASN A 24 -0.82 0.61 28.46
CA ASN A 24 -1.20 -0.37 29.50
C ASN A 24 -0.86 -1.83 29.13
N LYS A 25 -0.46 -2.10 27.89
CA LYS A 25 -0.04 -3.43 27.39
C LYS A 25 1.48 -3.57 27.22
N GLY A 26 2.25 -2.51 27.50
CA GLY A 26 3.68 -2.45 27.31
C GLY A 26 4.12 -1.26 26.47
N THR A 27 5.41 -1.24 26.12
CA THR A 27 6.00 -0.16 25.31
C THR A 27 6.07 -0.58 23.85
N ALA A 28 5.50 0.24 22.97
CA ALA A 28 5.66 0.10 21.52
C ALA A 28 6.74 1.05 21.02
N TYR A 29 7.56 0.59 20.08
CA TYR A 29 8.66 1.35 19.52
C TYR A 29 8.43 1.63 18.04
N TYR A 30 8.60 2.90 17.65
CA TYR A 30 8.52 3.34 16.26
C TYR A 30 9.82 4.04 15.89
N TYR A 31 10.23 3.88 14.65
CA TYR A 31 11.51 4.40 14.17
C TYR A 31 11.29 5.24 12.93
N THR A 32 11.96 6.38 12.90
CA THR A 32 12.03 7.22 11.71
C THR A 32 13.40 7.91 11.67
N ARG A 33 13.63 8.72 10.66
CA ARG A 33 14.84 9.52 10.53
C ARG A 33 14.52 11.00 10.51
N VAL A 34 15.45 11.79 10.98
CA VAL A 34 15.39 13.25 10.95
C VAL A 34 16.66 13.78 10.32
N VAL A 35 16.48 14.70 9.39
CA VAL A 35 17.60 15.39 8.72
C VAL A 35 17.34 16.88 8.80
N SER A 36 18.36 17.65 9.26
CA SER A 36 18.33 19.10 9.21
C SER A 36 19.06 19.56 7.94
N ARG A 37 18.35 20.18 7.01
CA ARG A 37 18.90 20.70 5.76
C ARG A 37 18.39 22.11 5.48
N SER A 38 19.23 22.94 4.89
CA SER A 38 18.84 24.26 4.38
C SER A 38 18.50 24.21 2.89
N ASN A 39 17.68 25.13 2.42
CA ASN A 39 17.39 25.37 1.01
C ASN A 39 16.83 24.16 0.23
N VAL A 40 16.06 23.30 0.89
CA VAL A 40 15.58 22.04 0.28
C VAL A 40 14.17 22.12 -0.30
N ASN A 41 13.48 23.25 -0.20
CA ASN A 41 12.14 23.48 -0.78
C ASN A 41 11.09 22.40 -0.41
N ALA A 42 11.19 21.81 0.79
CA ALA A 42 10.37 20.66 1.20
C ALA A 42 8.86 20.93 1.11
N ALA A 43 8.42 22.13 1.53
CA ALA A 43 7.01 22.50 1.49
C ALA A 43 6.46 22.55 0.06
N GLN A 44 7.26 23.01 -0.90
CA GLN A 44 6.88 23.09 -2.32
C GLN A 44 6.71 21.69 -2.92
N TYR A 45 7.63 20.76 -2.63
CA TYR A 45 7.53 19.37 -3.07
C TYR A 45 6.32 18.66 -2.47
N VAL A 46 6.09 18.79 -1.17
CA VAL A 46 4.92 18.20 -0.51
C VAL A 46 3.61 18.74 -1.11
N LYS A 47 3.53 20.07 -1.30
CA LYS A 47 2.36 20.69 -1.94
C LYS A 47 2.15 20.23 -3.38
N PHE A 48 3.24 20.06 -4.15
CA PHE A 48 3.16 19.57 -5.53
C PHE A 48 2.57 18.16 -5.55
N VAL A 49 3.10 17.21 -4.76
CA VAL A 49 2.60 15.83 -4.72
C VAL A 49 1.15 15.77 -4.25
N ALA A 50 0.79 16.52 -3.20
CA ALA A 50 -0.60 16.58 -2.72
C ALA A 50 -1.56 17.09 -3.81
N SER A 51 -1.16 18.13 -4.54
CA SER A 51 -1.96 18.66 -5.64
C SER A 51 -2.02 17.72 -6.84
N PHE A 52 -0.92 17.03 -7.16
CA PHE A 52 -0.84 16.17 -8.34
C PHE A 52 -1.81 14.98 -8.24
N TYR A 53 -1.76 14.20 -7.16
CA TYR A 53 -2.63 13.05 -7.05
C TYR A 53 -4.11 13.44 -6.90
N GLU A 54 -4.42 14.54 -6.20
CA GLU A 54 -5.79 15.05 -6.11
C GLU A 54 -6.33 15.47 -7.47
N LYS A 55 -5.52 16.16 -8.29
CA LYS A 55 -5.89 16.54 -9.66
C LYS A 55 -6.11 15.34 -10.57
N CYS A 56 -5.36 14.26 -10.43
CA CYS A 56 -5.56 13.05 -11.22
C CYS A 56 -7.00 12.49 -11.08
N LEU A 57 -7.69 12.76 -9.98
CA LEU A 57 -9.06 12.32 -9.71
C LEU A 57 -10.12 13.29 -10.24
N ASP A 58 -9.75 14.52 -10.60
CA ASP A 58 -10.60 15.51 -11.24
C ASP A 58 -10.07 15.86 -12.63
N LYS A 59 -10.62 15.23 -13.66
CA LYS A 59 -10.17 15.40 -15.04
C LYS A 59 -10.18 16.84 -15.52
N ALA A 60 -11.12 17.66 -15.04
CA ALA A 60 -11.22 19.06 -15.42
C ALA A 60 -10.04 19.88 -14.89
N SER A 61 -9.52 19.53 -13.70
CA SER A 61 -8.36 20.19 -13.11
C SER A 61 -7.02 19.53 -13.49
N ALA A 62 -7.04 18.40 -14.18
CA ALA A 62 -5.84 17.61 -14.45
C ALA A 62 -5.12 18.00 -15.76
N GLU A 63 -5.69 18.84 -16.59
CA GLU A 63 -5.14 19.17 -17.93
C GLU A 63 -3.71 19.72 -17.86
N ASP A 64 -3.41 20.52 -16.84
CA ASP A 64 -2.09 21.09 -16.63
C ASP A 64 -1.02 20.04 -16.24
N LEU A 65 -1.42 18.84 -15.82
CA LEU A 65 -0.51 17.74 -15.50
C LEU A 65 0.23 17.21 -16.73
N THR A 66 -0.34 17.38 -17.93
CA THR A 66 0.30 16.98 -19.20
C THR A 66 1.68 17.61 -19.40
N ALA A 67 1.90 18.81 -18.85
CA ALA A 67 3.19 19.49 -18.91
C ALA A 67 4.31 18.84 -18.09
N TYR A 68 3.97 17.88 -17.25
CA TYR A 68 4.91 17.11 -16.39
C TYR A 68 5.19 15.72 -16.91
N LEU A 69 4.45 15.25 -17.91
CA LEU A 69 4.53 13.90 -18.43
C LEU A 69 5.43 13.85 -19.68
N GLU A 70 6.07 12.70 -19.88
CA GLU A 70 6.80 12.34 -21.09
C GLU A 70 6.01 11.29 -21.88
N SER A 71 4.72 11.52 -22.10
CA SER A 71 3.76 10.56 -22.59
C SER A 71 4.18 9.91 -23.91
N ASP A 72 4.24 8.58 -23.93
CA ASP A 72 4.33 7.80 -25.17
C ASP A 72 2.96 7.72 -25.83
N THR A 73 2.74 8.56 -26.84
CA THR A 73 1.48 8.61 -27.59
C THR A 73 1.24 7.38 -28.48
N SER A 74 2.24 6.52 -28.65
CA SER A 74 2.10 5.24 -29.34
C SER A 74 1.55 4.11 -28.46
N SER A 75 1.54 4.31 -27.13
CA SER A 75 1.01 3.34 -26.19
C SER A 75 -0.51 3.21 -26.33
N THR A 76 -0.95 1.97 -26.56
CA THR A 76 -2.38 1.60 -26.58
C THR A 76 -2.82 0.92 -25.29
N SER A 77 -1.96 0.90 -24.27
CA SER A 77 -2.27 0.27 -22.99
C SER A 77 -3.45 0.96 -22.31
N THR A 78 -4.42 0.17 -21.86
CA THR A 78 -5.55 0.60 -21.02
C THR A 78 -5.37 0.15 -19.57
N ASN A 79 -4.20 -0.31 -19.19
CA ASN A 79 -3.90 -0.75 -17.83
C ASN A 79 -3.70 0.46 -16.90
N TYR A 80 -4.36 0.47 -15.76
CA TYR A 80 -4.25 1.50 -14.70
C TYR A 80 -3.46 1.02 -13.49
N THR A 81 -3.02 -0.24 -13.44
CA THR A 81 -2.37 -0.83 -12.28
C THR A 81 -0.89 -0.49 -12.17
N ASP A 82 -0.26 -0.14 -13.28
CA ASP A 82 1.17 0.20 -13.36
C ASP A 82 1.35 1.39 -14.31
N ILE A 83 1.38 2.57 -13.75
CA ILE A 83 1.45 3.87 -14.42
C ILE A 83 2.80 4.51 -14.13
N ASN A 84 3.38 5.17 -15.13
CA ASN A 84 4.65 5.87 -15.00
C ASN A 84 4.66 7.21 -15.76
N ILE A 85 5.79 7.90 -15.75
CA ILE A 85 5.95 9.22 -16.38
C ILE A 85 5.66 9.22 -17.89
N ASN A 86 5.82 8.07 -18.56
CA ASN A 86 5.55 7.92 -19.99
C ASN A 86 4.08 7.56 -20.30
N SER A 87 3.26 7.37 -19.27
CA SER A 87 1.85 7.05 -19.44
C SER A 87 1.07 8.23 -20.01
N THR A 88 -0.01 7.93 -20.74
CA THR A 88 -0.87 8.95 -21.32
C THR A 88 -1.68 9.69 -20.26
N PHE A 89 -2.14 10.88 -20.61
CA PHE A 89 -3.03 11.65 -19.73
C PHE A 89 -4.29 10.86 -19.33
N ALA A 90 -4.87 10.10 -20.25
CA ALA A 90 -6.03 9.26 -19.96
C ALA A 90 -5.73 8.22 -18.87
N GLN A 91 -4.55 7.60 -18.89
CA GLN A 91 -4.12 6.64 -17.87
C GLN A 91 -3.87 7.33 -16.53
N ILE A 92 -3.18 8.47 -16.53
CA ILE A 92 -2.89 9.25 -15.31
C ILE A 92 -4.20 9.71 -14.64
N SER A 93 -5.19 10.16 -15.43
CA SER A 93 -6.49 10.66 -14.95
C SER A 93 -7.56 9.56 -14.81
N TRP A 94 -7.15 8.30 -14.69
CA TRP A 94 -8.03 7.14 -14.45
C TRP A 94 -9.03 6.81 -15.57
N GLY A 95 -8.82 7.31 -16.78
CA GLY A 95 -9.66 6.97 -17.95
C GLY A 95 -11.16 7.15 -17.67
N ASN A 96 -11.94 6.09 -17.77
CA ASN A 96 -13.39 6.11 -17.50
C ASN A 96 -13.77 5.61 -16.11
N LEU A 97 -12.79 5.28 -15.25
CA LEU A 97 -13.04 4.67 -13.94
C LEU A 97 -13.74 5.64 -12.96
N ASN A 98 -13.50 6.96 -13.06
CA ASN A 98 -14.07 7.98 -12.18
C ASN A 98 -13.99 7.66 -10.67
N PRO A 99 -12.82 7.30 -10.15
CA PRO A 99 -12.70 6.90 -8.76
C PRO A 99 -12.91 8.08 -7.81
N GLN A 100 -13.33 7.76 -6.59
CA GLN A 100 -13.48 8.71 -5.49
C GLN A 100 -12.43 8.44 -4.42
N ILE A 101 -11.96 9.48 -3.72
CA ILE A 101 -11.08 9.29 -2.56
C ILE A 101 -11.87 8.56 -1.47
N TYR A 102 -11.42 7.35 -1.12
CA TYR A 102 -11.90 6.62 0.05
C TYR A 102 -11.10 7.01 1.30
N ARG A 103 -9.77 7.08 1.17
CA ARG A 103 -8.89 7.55 2.23
C ARG A 103 -7.78 8.43 1.66
N LYS A 104 -7.66 9.66 2.18
CA LYS A 104 -6.61 10.60 1.77
C LYS A 104 -5.22 10.14 2.16
N GLY A 105 -4.28 10.34 1.22
CA GLY A 105 -2.85 10.16 1.47
C GLY A 105 -2.18 11.39 2.04
N ILE A 106 -1.09 11.15 2.76
CA ILE A 106 -0.18 12.20 3.23
C ILE A 106 1.17 11.97 2.54
N PRO A 107 1.66 12.92 1.72
CA PRO A 107 2.96 12.78 1.09
C PRO A 107 4.09 12.64 2.12
N VAL A 108 4.95 11.64 1.91
CA VAL A 108 6.09 11.33 2.76
C VAL A 108 7.38 11.57 2.00
N VAL A 109 8.26 12.39 2.57
CA VAL A 109 9.59 12.64 2.01
C VAL A 109 10.45 11.40 2.23
N LYS A 110 10.90 10.77 1.14
CA LYS A 110 11.82 9.62 1.17
C LYS A 110 13.28 10.06 1.13
N ASP A 111 13.57 11.03 0.28
CA ASP A 111 14.88 11.67 0.18
C ASP A 111 14.72 13.12 -0.29
N ILE A 112 15.61 14.00 0.15
CA ILE A 112 15.63 15.41 -0.25
C ILE A 112 17.02 15.98 -0.15
N ASN A 113 17.42 16.74 -1.16
CA ASN A 113 18.64 17.54 -1.18
C ASN A 113 18.37 18.92 -1.79
N GLU A 114 19.41 19.72 -2.03
CA GLU A 114 19.29 21.10 -2.52
C GLU A 114 18.61 21.19 -3.90
N THR A 115 18.73 20.14 -4.74
CA THR A 115 18.26 20.17 -6.13
C THR A 115 17.12 19.23 -6.41
N THR A 116 17.02 18.09 -5.70
CA THR A 116 16.04 17.04 -5.97
C THR A 116 15.38 16.55 -4.70
N ALA A 117 14.17 16.00 -4.87
CA ALA A 117 13.47 15.28 -3.83
C ALA A 117 12.77 14.04 -4.39
N SER A 118 12.65 13.00 -3.55
CA SER A 118 11.83 11.84 -3.79
C SER A 118 10.76 11.75 -2.70
N LEU A 119 9.51 11.65 -3.10
CA LEU A 119 8.36 11.53 -2.21
C LEU A 119 7.52 10.31 -2.61
N SER A 120 6.79 9.79 -1.65
CA SER A 120 5.71 8.83 -1.91
C SER A 120 4.42 9.31 -1.27
N VAL A 121 3.30 8.89 -1.82
CA VAL A 121 1.99 9.01 -1.20
C VAL A 121 1.25 7.68 -1.34
N GLU A 122 0.58 7.28 -0.28
CA GLU A 122 -0.26 6.09 -0.20
C GLU A 122 -1.67 6.54 0.16
N TYR A 123 -2.66 6.14 -0.62
CA TYR A 123 -4.06 6.52 -0.43
C TYR A 123 -4.99 5.40 -0.91
N GLN A 124 -6.27 5.52 -0.63
CA GLN A 124 -7.27 4.58 -1.14
C GLN A 124 -8.30 5.31 -1.98
N ILE A 125 -8.71 4.64 -3.04
CA ILE A 125 -9.82 5.08 -3.88
C ILE A 125 -10.93 4.03 -3.86
N ALA A 126 -12.14 4.49 -4.10
CA ALA A 126 -13.29 3.65 -4.37
C ALA A 126 -13.75 3.84 -5.81
N ALA A 127 -14.06 2.77 -6.49
CA ALA A 127 -14.68 2.75 -7.81
C ALA A 127 -15.84 1.77 -7.84
N LEU A 128 -16.70 1.85 -8.85
CA LEU A 128 -17.77 0.89 -9.05
C LEU A 128 -17.35 -0.14 -10.11
N ASP A 129 -17.68 -1.40 -9.86
CA ASP A 129 -17.57 -2.46 -10.86
C ASP A 129 -18.69 -2.37 -11.91
N GLU A 130 -18.73 -3.30 -12.87
CA GLU A 130 -19.76 -3.35 -13.92
C GLU A 130 -21.17 -3.60 -13.38
N ASP A 131 -21.28 -4.23 -12.20
CA ASP A 131 -22.56 -4.55 -11.52
C ASP A 131 -22.99 -3.42 -10.56
N GLY A 132 -22.17 -2.37 -10.39
CA GLY A 132 -22.44 -1.23 -9.52
C GLY A 132 -22.04 -1.45 -8.06
N ASN A 133 -21.28 -2.51 -7.75
CA ASN A 133 -20.72 -2.72 -6.42
C ASN A 133 -19.49 -1.85 -6.22
N GLN A 134 -19.30 -1.38 -4.99
CA GLN A 134 -18.12 -0.58 -4.65
C GLN A 134 -16.91 -1.47 -4.43
N GLU A 135 -15.83 -1.17 -5.12
CA GLU A 135 -14.52 -1.77 -4.94
C GLU A 135 -13.54 -0.74 -4.38
N ILE A 136 -12.69 -1.17 -3.46
CA ILE A 136 -11.64 -0.35 -2.84
C ILE A 136 -10.28 -0.74 -3.41
N TYR A 137 -9.44 0.27 -3.67
CA TYR A 137 -8.10 0.06 -4.20
C TYR A 137 -7.07 0.81 -3.35
N ASP A 138 -6.00 0.13 -2.97
CA ASP A 138 -4.79 0.73 -2.44
C ASP A 138 -3.96 1.30 -3.59
N VAL A 139 -3.58 2.56 -3.48
CA VAL A 139 -2.77 3.26 -4.46
C VAL A 139 -1.49 3.74 -3.80
N THR A 140 -0.37 3.39 -4.41
CA THR A 140 0.95 3.89 -4.02
C THR A 140 1.54 4.67 -5.17
N GLU A 141 1.92 5.92 -4.93
CA GLU A 141 2.61 6.75 -5.91
C GLU A 141 3.99 7.14 -5.42
N PHE A 142 4.93 7.17 -6.34
CA PHE A 142 6.30 7.64 -6.15
C PHE A 142 6.58 8.78 -7.11
N TYR A 143 7.25 9.81 -6.59
CA TYR A 143 7.62 11.02 -7.31
C TYR A 143 9.09 11.31 -7.11
N ARG A 144 9.84 11.50 -8.17
CA ARG A 144 11.15 12.12 -8.15
C ARG A 144 11.11 13.45 -8.87
N MET A 145 11.55 14.49 -8.20
CA MET A 145 11.36 15.86 -8.67
C MET A 145 12.64 16.67 -8.53
N ARG A 146 12.73 17.72 -9.35
CA ARG A 146 13.74 18.77 -9.25
C ARG A 146 13.07 20.12 -9.12
N TYR A 147 13.52 20.92 -8.17
CA TYR A 147 13.12 22.31 -8.06
C TYR A 147 14.00 23.19 -8.96
N THR A 148 13.38 24.07 -9.72
CA THR A 148 14.03 25.13 -10.47
C THR A 148 13.49 26.48 -10.00
N GLU A 149 14.14 27.57 -10.35
CA GLU A 149 13.68 28.92 -9.96
C GLU A 149 12.25 29.24 -10.44
N THR A 150 11.76 28.55 -11.47
CA THR A 150 10.49 28.84 -12.13
C THR A 150 9.41 27.79 -11.84
N ARG A 151 9.81 26.50 -11.67
CA ARG A 151 8.83 25.42 -11.49
C ARG A 151 9.48 24.16 -10.90
N ILE A 152 8.64 23.25 -10.44
CA ILE A 152 9.03 21.85 -10.18
C ILE A 152 9.02 21.09 -11.51
N MET A 153 10.08 20.32 -11.75
CA MET A 153 10.20 19.37 -12.86
C MET A 153 9.97 17.96 -12.29
N LEU A 154 9.03 17.21 -12.86
CA LEU A 154 8.87 15.79 -12.57
C LEU A 154 9.92 15.01 -13.37
N LEU A 155 10.75 14.22 -12.68
CA LEU A 155 11.84 13.44 -13.27
C LEU A 155 11.49 11.95 -13.37
N ASP A 156 10.69 11.46 -12.45
CA ASP A 156 10.14 10.11 -12.45
C ASP A 156 8.81 10.11 -11.70
N PHE A 157 7.87 9.34 -12.19
CA PHE A 157 6.57 9.10 -11.58
C PHE A 157 6.20 7.65 -11.76
N LYS A 158 5.69 7.04 -10.70
CA LYS A 158 5.16 5.68 -10.73
C LYS A 158 3.92 5.61 -9.87
N ARG A 159 2.90 4.92 -10.36
CA ARG A 159 1.70 4.56 -9.61
C ARG A 159 1.49 3.06 -9.73
N SER A 160 1.33 2.39 -8.61
CA SER A 160 0.84 1.02 -8.52
C SER A 160 -0.50 0.98 -7.82
N VAL A 161 -1.36 0.09 -8.25
CA VAL A 161 -2.72 -0.07 -7.74
C VAL A 161 -2.98 -1.53 -7.44
N SER A 162 -3.50 -1.80 -6.26
CA SER A 162 -3.96 -3.12 -5.82
C SER A 162 -5.38 -3.03 -5.34
N GLN A 163 -6.24 -3.95 -5.75
CA GLN A 163 -7.60 -4.04 -5.22
C GLN A 163 -7.58 -4.60 -3.80
N VAL A 164 -8.28 -3.97 -2.87
CA VAL A 164 -8.47 -4.50 -1.53
C VAL A 164 -9.33 -5.76 -1.63
N PHE A 165 -8.82 -6.86 -1.08
CA PHE A 165 -9.51 -8.13 -1.13
C PHE A 165 -10.72 -8.12 -0.21
N GLU A 166 -11.89 -8.41 -0.77
CA GLU A 166 -13.14 -8.62 -0.04
C GLU A 166 -13.76 -9.95 -0.46
N GLU A 167 -14.14 -10.75 0.53
CA GLU A 167 -14.77 -12.06 0.33
C GLU A 167 -16.02 -11.97 -0.55
N SER A 168 -16.78 -10.89 -0.43
CA SER A 168 -18.04 -10.66 -1.16
C SER A 168 -17.87 -10.36 -2.65
N SER A 169 -16.68 -9.94 -3.07
CA SER A 169 -16.37 -9.57 -4.46
C SER A 169 -15.66 -10.65 -5.27
N ILE A 170 -15.52 -11.85 -4.70
CA ILE A 170 -14.76 -12.93 -5.34
C ILE A 170 -15.57 -13.59 -6.44
N SER A 171 -14.99 -13.69 -7.61
CA SER A 171 -15.53 -14.51 -8.70
C SER A 171 -14.88 -15.89 -8.69
N ILE A 172 -15.70 -16.92 -8.52
CA ILE A 172 -15.32 -18.33 -8.60
C ILE A 172 -15.84 -18.90 -9.91
N SER A 173 -14.95 -19.53 -10.66
CA SER A 173 -15.30 -20.18 -11.93
C SER A 173 -14.64 -21.57 -12.01
N ASP A 174 -15.00 -22.34 -13.03
CA ASP A 174 -14.34 -23.60 -13.41
C ASP A 174 -12.86 -23.44 -13.77
N LYS A 175 -12.41 -22.21 -13.99
CA LYS A 175 -11.00 -21.85 -14.31
C LYS A 175 -10.18 -21.49 -13.10
N GLY A 176 -10.83 -21.21 -11.96
CA GLY A 176 -10.14 -20.82 -10.73
C GLY A 176 -10.83 -19.70 -9.96
N LEU A 177 -10.10 -19.20 -8.98
CA LEU A 177 -10.47 -18.13 -8.10
C LEU A 177 -9.87 -16.81 -8.60
N LEU A 178 -10.72 -15.82 -8.88
CA LEU A 178 -10.27 -14.48 -9.25
C LEU A 178 -10.06 -13.65 -7.98
N LEU A 179 -8.79 -13.35 -7.68
CA LEU A 179 -8.39 -12.59 -6.49
C LEU A 179 -8.40 -11.06 -6.68
N GLY A 180 -8.94 -10.57 -7.80
CA GLY A 180 -8.96 -9.16 -8.13
C GLY A 180 -7.67 -8.65 -8.82
N VAL A 181 -7.54 -7.34 -8.88
CA VAL A 181 -6.39 -6.65 -9.52
C VAL A 181 -5.20 -6.67 -8.57
N ARG A 182 -4.11 -7.36 -8.96
CA ARG A 182 -2.98 -7.67 -8.07
C ARG A 182 -1.62 -7.70 -8.76
N ASP A 183 -0.55 -7.69 -7.93
CA ASP A 183 0.79 -8.11 -8.33
C ASP A 183 0.78 -9.60 -8.73
N LYS A 184 1.67 -9.97 -9.66
CA LYS A 184 1.81 -11.34 -10.17
C LYS A 184 2.33 -12.34 -9.13
N ASN A 185 2.92 -11.87 -8.04
CA ASN A 185 3.62 -12.68 -7.05
C ASN A 185 2.75 -12.92 -5.82
N VAL A 186 1.62 -13.57 -5.98
CA VAL A 186 0.78 -13.99 -4.85
C VAL A 186 1.42 -15.22 -4.20
N GLU A 187 1.68 -15.16 -2.89
CA GLU A 187 2.04 -16.33 -2.11
C GLU A 187 0.80 -17.19 -1.92
N TYR A 188 0.84 -18.44 -2.37
CA TYR A 188 -0.24 -19.41 -2.18
C TYR A 188 0.29 -20.83 -2.05
N MET A 189 -0.50 -21.70 -1.44
CA MET A 189 -0.24 -23.13 -1.32
C MET A 189 -1.56 -23.89 -1.24
N MET A 190 -1.60 -25.06 -1.85
CA MET A 190 -2.70 -26.03 -1.70
C MET A 190 -2.21 -27.23 -0.91
N ASN A 191 -3.14 -27.91 -0.24
CA ASN A 191 -2.91 -29.27 0.29
C ASN A 191 -2.78 -30.28 -0.86
N GLU A 192 -2.37 -31.51 -0.55
CA GLU A 192 -2.10 -32.54 -1.56
C GLU A 192 -3.32 -32.88 -2.43
N ASN A 193 -4.51 -32.82 -1.87
CA ASN A 193 -5.78 -33.14 -2.54
C ASN A 193 -6.44 -31.94 -3.23
N ALA A 194 -5.82 -30.76 -3.20
CA ALA A 194 -6.38 -29.49 -3.69
C ALA A 194 -7.75 -29.13 -3.09
N GLY A 195 -8.10 -29.67 -1.93
CA GLY A 195 -9.33 -29.40 -1.18
C GLY A 195 -9.26 -28.15 -0.30
N VAL A 196 -8.05 -27.60 -0.09
CA VAL A 196 -7.83 -26.36 0.65
C VAL A 196 -6.77 -25.53 -0.05
N LEU A 197 -7.08 -24.28 -0.30
CA LEU A 197 -6.16 -23.27 -0.83
C LEU A 197 -5.87 -22.23 0.25
N ALA A 198 -4.62 -22.06 0.65
CA ALA A 198 -4.18 -20.91 1.45
C ALA A 198 -3.46 -19.89 0.56
N PHE A 199 -3.72 -18.60 0.75
CA PHE A 199 -3.14 -17.52 -0.04
C PHE A 199 -2.99 -16.23 0.75
N VAL A 200 -2.05 -15.39 0.36
CA VAL A 200 -1.78 -14.11 1.03
C VAL A 200 -2.30 -12.96 0.18
N GLN A 201 -3.08 -12.09 0.82
CA GLN A 201 -3.59 -10.87 0.22
C GLN A 201 -3.38 -9.70 1.18
N GLU A 202 -2.62 -8.68 0.74
CA GLU A 202 -2.38 -7.42 1.49
C GLU A 202 -1.90 -7.62 2.93
N GLY A 203 -1.03 -8.62 3.12
CA GLY A 203 -0.51 -8.97 4.42
C GLY A 203 -1.46 -9.80 5.29
N ASP A 204 -2.64 -10.17 4.78
CA ASP A 204 -3.55 -11.11 5.42
C ASP A 204 -3.40 -12.51 4.82
N LEU A 205 -3.51 -13.53 5.65
CA LEU A 205 -3.55 -14.92 5.23
C LEU A 205 -5.00 -15.41 5.21
N TRP A 206 -5.40 -15.93 4.08
CA TRP A 206 -6.73 -16.48 3.83
C TRP A 206 -6.66 -17.96 3.49
N SER A 207 -7.71 -18.70 3.80
CA SER A 207 -7.96 -20.02 3.25
C SER A 207 -9.29 -20.05 2.50
N TYR A 208 -9.35 -20.94 1.52
CA TYR A 208 -10.54 -21.22 0.73
C TYR A 208 -10.71 -22.74 0.62
N SER A 209 -11.92 -23.23 0.96
CA SER A 209 -12.34 -24.60 0.75
C SER A 209 -13.30 -24.66 -0.44
N PRO A 210 -12.92 -25.25 -1.58
CA PRO A 210 -13.80 -25.39 -2.74
C PRO A 210 -15.06 -26.21 -2.47
N ASP A 211 -14.97 -27.24 -1.61
CA ASP A 211 -16.08 -28.14 -1.30
C ASP A 211 -17.21 -27.42 -0.56
N ASP A 212 -16.87 -26.51 0.33
CA ASP A 212 -17.82 -25.73 1.13
C ASP A 212 -18.09 -24.33 0.54
N GLY A 213 -17.30 -23.91 -0.45
CA GLY A 213 -17.30 -22.54 -0.97
C GLY A 213 -16.96 -21.48 0.09
N LYS A 214 -16.26 -21.87 1.14
CA LYS A 214 -16.02 -21.04 2.32
C LYS A 214 -14.64 -20.38 2.28
N PHE A 215 -14.63 -19.08 2.56
CA PHE A 215 -13.41 -18.31 2.89
C PHE A 215 -13.25 -18.18 4.40
N SER A 216 -12.01 -18.22 4.85
CA SER A 216 -11.65 -17.95 6.24
C SER A 216 -10.40 -17.09 6.29
N ARG A 217 -10.43 -15.99 7.04
CA ARG A 217 -9.28 -15.15 7.29
C ARG A 217 -8.50 -15.72 8.47
N ILE A 218 -7.40 -16.41 8.18
CA ILE A 218 -6.56 -17.11 9.16
C ILE A 218 -5.74 -16.12 9.99
N PHE A 219 -5.16 -15.12 9.34
CA PHE A 219 -4.33 -14.13 10.00
C PHE A 219 -4.52 -12.74 9.40
N SER A 220 -4.63 -11.72 10.26
CA SER A 220 -4.67 -10.32 9.88
C SER A 220 -4.21 -9.42 11.01
N PHE A 221 -3.48 -8.36 10.66
CA PHE A 221 -3.29 -7.22 11.54
C PHE A 221 -4.37 -6.14 11.39
N ARG A 222 -5.27 -6.27 10.43
CA ARG A 222 -6.39 -5.33 10.23
C ARG A 222 -7.45 -5.54 11.31
N LYS A 223 -8.12 -4.47 11.65
CA LYS A 223 -9.33 -4.51 12.49
C LYS A 223 -10.56 -4.24 11.62
N GLU A 224 -11.66 -4.82 12.01
CA GLU A 224 -12.97 -4.60 11.36
C GLU A 224 -13.54 -3.18 11.59
N THR A 225 -12.90 -2.40 12.46
CA THR A 225 -13.32 -1.01 12.72
C THR A 225 -12.68 -0.06 11.74
N ASP A 226 -13.48 0.61 10.95
CA ASP A 226 -13.09 1.58 9.93
C ASP A 226 -12.10 2.65 10.44
N GLY A 227 -11.13 2.95 9.58
CA GLY A 227 -10.33 4.17 9.66
C GLY A 227 -9.02 4.10 10.41
N ASP A 228 -8.53 2.92 10.83
CA ASP A 228 -7.19 2.83 11.38
C ASP A 228 -6.16 2.82 10.25
N PHE A 229 -5.38 3.90 10.18
CA PHE A 229 -4.31 4.09 9.21
C PHE A 229 -3.28 2.93 9.17
N ARG A 230 -3.14 2.15 10.25
CA ARG A 230 -2.27 0.98 10.31
C ARG A 230 -2.75 -0.16 9.44
N ASP A 231 -4.04 -0.26 9.17
CA ASP A 231 -4.62 -1.36 8.41
C ASP A 231 -4.15 -1.41 6.95
N SER A 232 -3.79 -0.25 6.40
CA SER A 232 -3.22 -0.15 5.05
C SER A 232 -1.69 -0.14 4.99
N ARG A 233 -1.02 -0.18 6.16
CA ARG A 233 0.45 -0.14 6.25
C ARG A 233 1.00 -1.44 6.79
N TYR A 234 0.90 -2.47 5.99
CA TYR A 234 1.55 -3.74 6.30
C TYR A 234 3.00 -3.72 5.76
N GLN A 235 3.94 -3.98 6.66
CA GLN A 235 5.38 -4.09 6.34
C GLN A 235 5.91 -5.45 6.82
N HIS A 236 5.06 -6.44 6.81
CA HIS A 236 5.38 -7.83 7.07
C HIS A 236 5.09 -8.67 5.83
N ASN A 237 5.69 -9.83 5.79
CA ASN A 237 5.44 -10.84 4.80
C ASN A 237 5.00 -12.12 5.49
N ILE A 238 4.22 -12.91 4.77
CA ILE A 238 3.79 -14.24 5.20
C ILE A 238 4.37 -15.25 4.22
N LYS A 239 4.95 -16.33 4.76
CA LYS A 239 5.37 -17.50 4.00
C LYS A 239 4.57 -18.69 4.49
N ILE A 240 3.77 -19.29 3.61
CA ILE A 240 3.03 -20.50 3.89
C ILE A 240 4.03 -21.66 3.87
N ILE A 241 4.01 -22.50 4.89
CA ILE A 241 4.91 -23.64 5.04
C ILE A 241 4.20 -24.93 4.68
N ARG A 242 2.94 -25.07 5.12
CA ARG A 242 2.16 -26.29 4.94
C ARG A 242 0.67 -26.00 5.03
N VAL A 243 -0.10 -26.70 4.23
CA VAL A 243 -1.57 -26.75 4.29
C VAL A 243 -1.95 -28.23 4.42
N GLU A 244 -2.67 -28.57 5.46
CA GLU A 244 -3.11 -29.93 5.72
C GLU A 244 -4.51 -30.21 5.16
N ASP A 245 -4.86 -31.50 5.04
CA ASP A 245 -6.15 -31.93 4.49
C ASP A 245 -7.34 -31.55 5.39
N ASN A 246 -7.13 -31.39 6.70
CA ASN A 246 -8.12 -30.91 7.65
C ASN A 246 -8.30 -29.37 7.64
N GLY A 247 -7.50 -28.65 6.82
CA GLY A 247 -7.52 -27.21 6.74
C GLY A 247 -6.59 -26.49 7.71
N ASP A 248 -5.76 -27.21 8.48
CA ASP A 248 -4.75 -26.59 9.30
C ASP A 248 -3.65 -25.98 8.44
N VAL A 249 -3.08 -24.85 8.88
CA VAL A 249 -2.06 -24.11 8.13
C VAL A 249 -0.90 -23.73 9.03
N ASP A 250 0.31 -24.14 8.63
CA ASP A 250 1.54 -23.64 9.22
C ASP A 250 2.13 -22.51 8.38
N PHE A 251 2.47 -21.41 9.01
CA PHE A 251 3.05 -20.27 8.31
C PHE A 251 4.07 -19.49 9.14
N VAL A 252 4.90 -18.75 8.45
CA VAL A 252 5.89 -17.84 9.05
C VAL A 252 5.51 -16.40 8.71
N LEU A 253 5.36 -15.59 9.74
CA LEU A 253 5.23 -14.14 9.65
C LEU A 253 6.58 -13.50 9.93
N TYR A 254 7.07 -12.63 9.04
CA TYR A 254 8.34 -11.95 9.22
C TYR A 254 8.29 -10.51 8.73
N GLY A 255 9.03 -9.64 9.41
CA GLY A 255 9.04 -8.20 9.15
C GLY A 255 8.56 -7.39 10.35
N TYR A 256 7.96 -6.24 10.09
CA TYR A 256 7.47 -5.34 11.12
C TYR A 256 6.10 -5.79 11.66
N MET A 257 6.03 -5.92 13.00
CA MET A 257 4.80 -6.32 13.68
C MET A 257 3.93 -5.07 13.91
N ASN A 258 2.88 -4.95 13.10
CA ASN A 258 2.04 -3.76 13.06
C ASN A 258 1.03 -3.70 14.21
N ARG A 259 0.73 -4.84 14.84
CA ARG A 259 -0.19 -4.97 15.98
C ARG A 259 0.16 -6.14 16.88
N GLY A 260 -0.53 -6.22 18.00
CA GLY A 260 -0.44 -7.32 18.95
C GLY A 260 0.63 -7.10 20.01
N VAL A 261 1.01 -8.17 20.69
CA VAL A 261 1.96 -8.12 21.83
C VAL A 261 3.39 -7.76 21.41
N ARG A 262 3.69 -7.84 20.13
CA ARG A 262 5.00 -7.50 19.55
C ARG A 262 4.94 -6.26 18.64
N GLU A 263 3.91 -5.45 18.77
CA GLU A 263 3.78 -4.22 18.00
C GLU A 263 5.04 -3.35 18.15
N GLY A 264 5.56 -2.85 17.03
CA GLY A 264 6.75 -2.00 16.99
C GLY A 264 8.08 -2.75 16.82
N TYR A 265 8.08 -4.09 16.84
CA TYR A 265 9.28 -4.89 16.61
C TYR A 265 9.35 -5.42 15.19
N CYS A 266 10.56 -5.59 14.67
CA CYS A 266 10.83 -6.42 13.52
C CYS A 266 11.26 -7.80 13.99
N GLY A 267 10.69 -8.86 13.41
CA GLY A 267 11.00 -10.22 13.86
C GLY A 267 10.49 -11.29 12.92
N VAL A 268 10.62 -12.52 13.37
CA VAL A 268 10.11 -13.73 12.72
C VAL A 268 9.27 -14.49 13.74
N CYS A 269 8.05 -14.86 13.37
CA CYS A 269 7.14 -15.65 14.17
C CYS A 269 6.64 -16.83 13.35
N VAL A 270 6.61 -18.00 13.96
CA VAL A 270 6.01 -19.22 13.40
C VAL A 270 4.65 -19.40 14.04
N TYR A 271 3.64 -19.67 13.22
CA TYR A 271 2.27 -19.87 13.64
C TYR A 271 1.74 -21.20 13.11
N HIS A 272 0.88 -21.79 13.88
CA HIS A 272 0.01 -22.88 13.50
C HIS A 272 -1.44 -22.43 13.65
N TYR A 273 -2.20 -22.51 12.58
CA TYR A 273 -3.65 -22.29 12.59
C TYR A 273 -4.34 -23.65 12.63
N SER A 274 -5.22 -23.84 13.60
CA SER A 274 -6.10 -25.00 13.68
C SER A 274 -7.48 -24.66 13.15
N ASN A 275 -7.86 -25.29 12.06
CA ASN A 275 -9.14 -25.06 11.40
C ASN A 275 -10.34 -25.47 12.30
N ASP A 276 -10.21 -26.58 13.04
CA ASP A 276 -11.25 -27.07 13.95
C ASP A 276 -11.54 -26.10 15.11
N GLN A 277 -10.50 -25.41 15.59
CA GLN A 277 -10.59 -24.49 16.72
C GLN A 277 -10.76 -23.03 16.26
N ASN A 278 -10.50 -22.75 15.00
CA ASN A 278 -10.46 -21.41 14.40
C ASN A 278 -9.52 -20.45 15.14
N VAL A 279 -8.32 -20.90 15.49
CA VAL A 279 -7.28 -20.16 16.23
C VAL A 279 -5.88 -20.50 15.71
#